data_26504dd35f4879055cf342885bb2c710
#
_entry.id   26504dd35f4879055cf342885bb2c710
#
_cell.length_a   1.000
_cell.length_b   1.000
_cell.length_c   1.000
_cell.angle_alpha   90.00
_cell.angle_beta   90.00
_cell.angle_gamma   90.00
#
_symmetry.space_group_name_H-M   'P 1'
#
loop_
_entity.id
_entity.type
_entity.pdbx_description
1 polymer ?
#
loop_
_entity_poly.entity_id
_entity_poly.type
_entity_poly.pdbx_seq_one_letter_code
_entity_poly.pdbx_strand_id
1 'polypeptide(L)'
;MRTLPILLILLIGLLTAGCANQNPYFDSSKSHHRPEGFANNYPSNPAYQRPRLGFFEGWAARIRNWTEDEAVRAPHAPIETVAPDLAFIHANRSEPALTWIGHATFLFQTGTGVNILTDPVFDERASPLSFAGPKRHQAPGVALKDLPRIDVVLISHSHYDHLSKASLRTLYAQAGGPPLLVAPLGVDIWLAKNVTGGDRSRIVSSIGGTRLSTRASSCTCCRCTTGRRARCGTATRRCGAGLR
;
A
#
# COMPACT_ATOMS: atom_id res chain seq x y z
N MET A 1 12.23 8.28 49.53
CA MET A 1 11.76 7.21 48.58
C MET A 1 10.98 7.74 47.36
N ARG A 2 11.30 8.96 46.82
CA ARG A 2 10.58 9.57 45.67
C ARG A 2 11.42 9.69 44.38
N THR A 3 12.63 9.14 44.37
CA THR A 3 13.57 9.26 43.23
C THR A 3 13.48 8.11 42.22
N LEU A 4 12.91 6.96 42.62
CA LEU A 4 12.82 5.75 41.78
C LEU A 4 11.95 5.93 40.52
N PRO A 5 10.76 6.59 40.58
CA PRO A 5 9.95 6.78 39.37
C PRO A 5 10.58 7.77 38.36
N ILE A 6 11.34 8.78 38.85
CA ILE A 6 12.01 9.74 37.98
C ILE A 6 13.18 9.07 37.24
N LEU A 7 13.92 8.19 37.90
CA LEU A 7 14.98 7.40 37.27
C LEU A 7 14.44 6.44 36.23
N LEU A 8 13.29 5.82 36.49
CA LEU A 8 12.64 4.90 35.55
C LEU A 8 12.13 5.62 34.30
N ILE A 9 11.57 6.83 34.45
CA ILE A 9 11.11 7.68 33.33
C ILE A 9 12.32 8.16 32.50
N LEU A 10 13.42 8.55 33.13
CA LEU A 10 14.65 8.92 32.45
C LEU A 10 15.30 7.74 31.73
N LEU A 11 15.26 6.55 32.32
CA LEU A 11 15.80 5.32 31.70
C LEU A 11 14.96 4.90 30.49
N ILE A 12 13.63 4.98 30.56
CA ILE A 12 12.72 4.74 29.44
C ILE A 12 12.95 5.79 28.34
N GLY A 13 13.15 7.07 28.70
CA GLY A 13 13.48 8.14 27.77
C GLY A 13 14.83 7.93 27.06
N LEU A 14 15.85 7.42 27.75
CA LEU A 14 17.15 7.10 27.15
C LEU A 14 17.09 5.87 26.22
N LEU A 15 16.26 4.87 26.55
CA LEU A 15 16.09 3.67 25.72
C LEU A 15 15.32 3.97 24.42
N THR A 16 14.52 5.03 24.37
CA THR A 16 13.81 5.46 23.15
C THR A 16 14.63 6.40 22.26
N ALA A 17 15.74 6.98 22.76
CA ALA A 17 16.58 7.91 22.01
C ALA A 17 17.62 7.24 21.09
N GLY A 18 17.70 5.90 21.04
CA GLY A 18 18.87 5.20 20.51
C GLY A 18 18.75 4.43 19.22
N CYS A 19 17.60 4.45 18.53
CA CYS A 19 17.52 3.81 17.21
C CYS A 19 16.93 4.80 16.20
N ALA A 20 17.73 5.76 15.77
CA ALA A 20 17.52 6.35 14.45
C ALA A 20 17.70 5.20 13.45
N ASN A 21 16.60 4.60 12.99
CA ASN A 21 16.63 3.63 11.91
C ASN A 21 17.21 4.34 10.69
N GLN A 22 18.50 4.12 10.45
CA GLN A 22 19.13 4.64 9.24
C GLN A 22 18.44 3.98 8.05
N ASN A 23 18.13 4.79 7.05
CA ASN A 23 17.56 4.31 5.81
C ASN A 23 18.56 3.35 5.13
N PRO A 24 18.30 2.04 5.03
CA PRO A 24 19.22 1.07 4.46
C PRO A 24 19.43 1.26 2.95
N TYR A 25 18.62 2.09 2.32
CA TYR A 25 18.74 2.46 0.91
C TYR A 25 19.35 3.85 0.71
N PHE A 26 19.88 4.46 1.77
CA PHE A 26 20.44 5.81 1.67
C PHE A 26 21.58 5.85 0.64
N ASP A 27 21.43 6.73 -0.33
CA ASP A 27 22.39 7.01 -1.38
C ASP A 27 22.44 8.52 -1.55
N SER A 28 23.54 9.14 -1.13
CA SER A 28 23.72 10.60 -1.14
C SER A 28 23.73 11.19 -2.55
N SER A 29 23.94 10.38 -3.57
CA SER A 29 23.89 10.82 -4.98
C SER A 29 22.46 11.05 -5.48
N LYS A 30 21.45 10.56 -4.74
CA LYS A 30 20.04 10.67 -5.11
C LYS A 30 19.34 11.75 -4.28
N SER A 31 18.81 12.76 -4.94
CA SER A 31 18.21 13.94 -4.32
C SER A 31 17.01 13.65 -3.44
N HIS A 32 16.33 12.52 -3.66
CA HIS A 32 15.16 12.09 -2.88
C HIS A 32 15.49 11.14 -1.72
N HIS A 33 16.77 10.71 -1.56
CA HIS A 33 17.20 9.92 -0.42
C HIS A 33 17.56 10.82 0.76
N ARG A 34 17.20 10.39 1.96
CA ARG A 34 17.53 11.01 3.25
C ARG A 34 18.05 9.94 4.20
N PRO A 35 18.93 10.29 5.14
CA PRO A 35 19.41 9.33 6.15
C PRO A 35 18.28 8.67 6.93
N GLU A 36 17.15 9.39 7.12
CA GLU A 36 15.99 8.93 7.89
C GLU A 36 14.87 8.33 7.03
N GLY A 37 15.01 8.33 5.68
CA GLY A 37 13.95 7.84 4.78
C GLY A 37 14.04 8.40 3.37
N PHE A 38 12.92 8.87 2.84
CA PHE A 38 12.83 9.39 1.47
C PHE A 38 12.08 10.72 1.45
N ALA A 39 12.46 11.60 0.52
CA ALA A 39 11.74 12.82 0.19
C ALA A 39 11.01 12.67 -1.14
N ASN A 40 9.99 13.49 -1.35
CA ASN A 40 9.35 13.57 -2.66
C ASN A 40 10.34 14.13 -3.71
N ASN A 41 10.30 13.61 -4.92
CA ASN A 41 11.10 14.11 -6.06
C ASN A 41 10.73 15.54 -6.44
N TYR A 42 9.54 15.97 -6.08
CA TYR A 42 9.05 17.33 -6.30
C TYR A 42 8.69 17.94 -4.95
N PRO A 43 9.05 19.22 -4.70
CA PRO A 43 8.65 19.89 -3.48
C PRO A 43 7.12 19.89 -3.37
N SER A 44 6.60 19.54 -2.20
CA SER A 44 5.19 19.70 -1.89
C SER A 44 4.83 21.18 -1.95
N ASN A 45 3.66 21.51 -2.50
CA ASN A 45 3.18 22.88 -2.49
C ASN A 45 3.14 23.39 -1.02
N PRO A 46 3.80 24.52 -0.70
CA PRO A 46 3.81 25.06 0.66
C PRO A 46 2.42 25.24 1.26
N ALA A 47 1.41 25.53 0.43
CA ALA A 47 0.01 25.66 0.86
C ALA A 47 -0.57 24.37 1.48
N TYR A 48 0.03 23.20 1.22
CA TYR A 48 -0.40 21.91 1.77
C TYR A 48 0.54 21.38 2.88
N GLN A 49 1.54 22.15 3.28
CA GLN A 49 2.38 21.79 4.41
C GLN A 49 1.58 21.94 5.70
N ARG A 50 1.17 20.81 6.28
CA ARG A 50 0.58 20.84 7.62
C ARG A 50 1.67 21.20 8.63
N PRO A 51 1.37 22.10 9.61
CA PRO A 51 2.30 22.35 10.69
C PRO A 51 2.69 21.03 11.37
N ARG A 52 3.97 20.86 11.67
CA ARG A 52 4.41 19.74 12.50
C ARG A 52 3.87 19.98 13.90
N LEU A 53 2.86 19.24 14.28
CA LEU A 53 2.34 19.23 15.64
C LEU A 53 3.41 18.66 16.58
N GLY A 54 3.58 19.27 17.74
CA GLY A 54 4.37 18.70 18.82
C GLY A 54 3.81 17.34 19.26
N PHE A 55 4.61 16.55 19.97
CA PHE A 55 4.22 15.19 20.39
C PHE A 55 2.86 15.17 21.12
N PHE A 56 2.66 16.07 22.09
CA PHE A 56 1.40 16.14 22.84
C PHE A 56 0.24 16.67 22.01
N GLU A 57 0.47 17.66 21.15
CA GLU A 57 -0.55 18.20 20.24
C GLU A 57 -0.98 17.15 19.21
N GLY A 58 -0.01 16.41 18.67
CA GLY A 58 -0.28 15.31 17.74
C GLY A 58 -1.08 14.17 18.39
N TRP A 59 -0.77 13.87 19.66
CA TRP A 59 -1.48 12.85 20.42
C TRP A 59 -2.91 13.30 20.80
N ALA A 60 -3.06 14.53 21.26
CA ALA A 60 -4.37 15.14 21.56
C ALA A 60 -5.25 15.23 20.30
N ALA A 61 -4.68 15.66 19.17
CA ALA A 61 -5.38 15.67 17.88
C ALA A 61 -5.83 14.27 17.45
N ARG A 62 -5.01 13.25 17.71
CA ARG A 62 -5.32 11.86 17.38
C ARG A 62 -6.45 11.29 18.26
N ILE A 63 -6.45 11.61 19.55
CA ILE A 63 -7.55 11.22 20.45
C ILE A 63 -8.83 11.94 20.05
N ARG A 64 -8.77 13.25 19.84
CA ARG A 64 -9.94 14.03 19.41
C ARG A 64 -10.52 13.49 18.11
N ASN A 65 -9.68 13.28 17.10
CA ASN A 65 -10.13 12.69 15.83
C ASN A 65 -10.72 11.29 16.01
N TRP A 66 -10.22 10.50 16.97
CA TRP A 66 -10.78 9.17 17.24
C TRP A 66 -12.17 9.24 17.87
N THR A 67 -12.42 10.21 18.77
CA THR A 67 -13.74 10.38 19.43
C THR A 67 -14.75 11.10 18.55
N GLU A 68 -14.32 12.02 17.68
CA GLU A 68 -15.19 12.78 16.78
C GLU A 68 -15.50 12.00 15.48
N ASP A 69 -14.59 11.14 15.05
CA ASP A 69 -14.64 10.47 13.75
C ASP A 69 -15.72 9.39 13.64
N GLU A 70 -16.12 8.74 14.75
CA GLU A 70 -17.11 7.67 14.72
C GLU A 70 -18.52 8.21 14.43
N ALA A 71 -18.83 9.44 14.89
CA ALA A 71 -20.10 10.10 14.64
C ALA A 71 -20.18 10.72 13.22
N VAL A 72 -19.03 11.19 12.68
CA VAL A 72 -18.98 11.87 11.38
C VAL A 72 -18.80 10.88 10.22
N ARG A 73 -18.21 9.70 10.49
CA ARG A 73 -17.87 8.69 9.47
C ARG A 73 -18.90 7.58 9.30
N ALA A 74 -19.92 7.52 10.14
CA ALA A 74 -21.00 6.57 9.92
C ALA A 74 -21.70 6.93 8.60
N PRO A 75 -21.74 6.04 7.61
CA PRO A 75 -22.49 6.32 6.39
C PRO A 75 -23.95 6.53 6.80
N HIS A 76 -24.51 7.69 6.43
CA HIS A 76 -25.92 7.99 6.72
C HIS A 76 -26.89 7.07 5.96
N ALA A 77 -26.42 6.38 4.94
CA ALA A 77 -27.13 5.36 4.21
C ALA A 77 -26.17 4.26 3.72
N PRO A 78 -26.64 3.00 3.60
CA PRO A 78 -25.86 1.96 2.93
C PRO A 78 -25.51 2.38 1.51
N ILE A 79 -24.25 2.14 1.12
CA ILE A 79 -23.84 2.33 -0.27
C ILE A 79 -24.42 1.14 -1.05
N GLU A 80 -25.15 1.43 -2.13
CA GLU A 80 -25.68 0.41 -3.01
C GLU A 80 -24.52 -0.44 -3.60
N THR A 81 -24.65 -1.76 -3.52
CA THR A 81 -23.64 -2.69 -4.04
C THR A 81 -24.23 -3.52 -5.17
N VAL A 82 -23.43 -3.69 -6.21
CA VAL A 82 -23.74 -4.62 -7.30
C VAL A 82 -23.13 -5.97 -6.98
N ALA A 83 -23.89 -7.05 -7.13
CA ALA A 83 -23.36 -8.39 -6.99
C ALA A 83 -22.27 -8.64 -8.04
N PRO A 84 -21.07 -9.13 -7.66
CA PRO A 84 -20.01 -9.38 -8.62
C PRO A 84 -20.35 -10.54 -9.54
N ASP A 85 -20.06 -10.40 -10.83
CA ASP A 85 -20.08 -11.52 -11.77
C ASP A 85 -18.81 -12.36 -11.58
N LEU A 86 -18.87 -13.30 -10.64
CA LEU A 86 -17.74 -14.19 -10.33
C LEU A 86 -17.40 -15.09 -11.51
N ALA A 87 -18.38 -15.50 -12.32
CA ALA A 87 -18.14 -16.34 -13.50
C ALA A 87 -17.27 -15.59 -14.52
N PHE A 88 -17.62 -14.34 -14.81
CA PHE A 88 -16.80 -13.48 -15.65
C PHE A 88 -15.42 -13.24 -15.05
N ILE A 89 -15.34 -12.85 -13.78
CA ILE A 89 -14.06 -12.53 -13.10
C ILE A 89 -13.10 -13.74 -13.17
N HIS A 90 -13.61 -14.96 -12.97
CA HIS A 90 -12.78 -16.18 -13.01
C HIS A 90 -12.42 -16.62 -14.43
N ALA A 91 -13.32 -16.42 -15.42
CA ALA A 91 -13.10 -16.85 -16.79
C ALA A 91 -12.32 -15.85 -17.64
N ASN A 92 -12.35 -14.56 -17.28
CA ASN A 92 -11.79 -13.50 -18.12
C ASN A 92 -10.27 -13.63 -18.31
N ARG A 93 -9.83 -13.70 -19.58
CA ARG A 93 -8.41 -13.78 -19.98
C ARG A 93 -8.09 -12.85 -21.15
N SER A 94 -9.08 -12.23 -21.76
CA SER A 94 -8.92 -11.50 -23.01
C SER A 94 -9.49 -10.09 -23.01
N GLU A 95 -10.33 -9.75 -22.02
CA GLU A 95 -10.98 -8.44 -21.94
C GLU A 95 -10.36 -7.59 -20.82
N PRO A 96 -9.97 -6.33 -21.11
CA PRO A 96 -9.58 -5.40 -20.04
C PRO A 96 -10.80 -5.11 -19.15
N ALA A 97 -10.68 -5.42 -17.86
CA ALA A 97 -11.74 -5.16 -16.88
C ALA A 97 -11.17 -4.57 -15.59
N LEU A 98 -11.94 -3.69 -14.95
CA LEU A 98 -11.61 -3.09 -13.66
C LEU A 98 -12.77 -3.30 -12.71
N THR A 99 -12.54 -4.04 -11.62
CA THR A 99 -13.51 -4.27 -10.56
C THR A 99 -13.07 -3.52 -9.31
N TRP A 100 -13.91 -2.60 -8.82
CA TRP A 100 -13.68 -1.97 -7.52
C TRP A 100 -14.16 -2.90 -6.40
N ILE A 101 -13.25 -3.23 -5.49
CA ILE A 101 -13.51 -4.14 -4.38
C ILE A 101 -13.84 -3.35 -3.10
N GLY A 102 -13.22 -2.19 -2.95
CA GLY A 102 -13.47 -1.30 -1.82
C GLY A 102 -12.22 -0.53 -1.42
N HIS A 103 -12.40 0.69 -0.91
CA HIS A 103 -11.33 1.65 -0.58
C HIS A 103 -10.37 1.80 -1.77
N ALA A 104 -9.10 1.45 -1.62
CA ALA A 104 -8.08 1.48 -2.67
C ALA A 104 -7.84 0.12 -3.34
N THR A 105 -8.63 -0.89 -3.01
CA THR A 105 -8.52 -2.24 -3.57
C THR A 105 -9.29 -2.34 -4.87
N PHE A 106 -8.56 -2.52 -5.98
CA PHE A 106 -9.08 -2.75 -7.32
C PHE A 106 -8.49 -4.03 -7.89
N LEU A 107 -9.31 -4.84 -8.52
CA LEU A 107 -8.86 -5.91 -9.41
C LEU A 107 -8.85 -5.39 -10.84
N PHE A 108 -7.67 -5.31 -11.43
CA PHE A 108 -7.49 -5.01 -12.85
C PHE A 108 -7.10 -6.30 -13.58
N GLN A 109 -7.98 -6.75 -14.46
CA GLN A 109 -7.74 -7.87 -15.39
C GLN A 109 -7.29 -7.28 -16.73
N THR A 110 -6.13 -7.68 -17.19
CA THR A 110 -5.62 -7.19 -18.48
C THR A 110 -6.21 -7.99 -19.62
N GLY A 111 -6.25 -7.41 -20.83
CA GLY A 111 -6.63 -8.16 -22.04
C GLY A 111 -5.61 -9.23 -22.45
N THR A 112 -4.59 -9.50 -21.65
CA THR A 112 -3.56 -10.53 -21.86
C THR A 112 -3.57 -11.62 -20.78
N GLY A 113 -4.62 -11.67 -19.96
CA GLY A 113 -4.83 -12.69 -18.94
C GLY A 113 -4.06 -12.48 -17.63
N VAL A 114 -3.51 -11.30 -17.40
CA VAL A 114 -2.82 -10.94 -16.13
C VAL A 114 -3.80 -10.28 -15.18
N ASN A 115 -3.87 -10.76 -13.94
CA ASN A 115 -4.67 -10.20 -12.87
C ASN A 115 -3.79 -9.38 -11.91
N ILE A 116 -4.10 -8.10 -11.78
CA ILE A 116 -3.38 -7.14 -10.94
C ILE A 116 -4.32 -6.68 -9.83
N LEU A 117 -3.87 -6.75 -8.58
CA LEU A 117 -4.62 -6.29 -7.41
C LEU A 117 -3.89 -5.13 -6.75
N THR A 118 -4.60 -4.02 -6.50
CA THR A 118 -4.03 -2.86 -5.83
C THR A 118 -4.39 -2.87 -4.34
N ASP A 119 -3.46 -2.47 -3.48
CA ASP A 119 -3.65 -2.22 -2.04
C ASP A 119 -4.62 -3.21 -1.38
N PRO A 120 -4.32 -4.53 -1.36
CA PRO A 120 -5.27 -5.55 -0.94
C PRO A 120 -5.50 -5.50 0.58
N VAL A 121 -6.64 -4.95 0.97
CA VAL A 121 -7.08 -4.91 2.37
C VAL A 121 -8.47 -5.52 2.48
N PHE A 122 -8.54 -6.69 3.13
CA PHE A 122 -9.77 -7.45 3.37
C PHE A 122 -10.10 -7.57 4.86
N ASP A 123 -9.26 -6.99 5.72
CA ASP A 123 -9.48 -6.95 7.16
C ASP A 123 -10.70 -6.12 7.52
N GLU A 124 -11.32 -6.43 8.65
CA GLU A 124 -12.44 -5.66 9.19
C GLU A 124 -12.00 -4.26 9.66
N ARG A 125 -10.73 -4.13 10.08
CA ARG A 125 -10.18 -2.87 10.60
C ARG A 125 -8.85 -2.51 9.95
N ALA A 126 -8.68 -1.24 9.67
CA ALA A 126 -7.41 -0.66 9.22
C ALA A 126 -6.48 -0.44 10.42
N SER A 127 -5.98 -1.54 11.00
CA SER A 127 -5.21 -1.51 12.25
C SER A 127 -4.31 -2.75 12.38
N PRO A 128 -3.20 -2.67 13.12
CA PRO A 128 -2.43 -3.85 13.52
C PRO A 128 -3.17 -4.72 14.55
N LEU A 129 -4.22 -4.16 15.19
CA LEU A 129 -5.01 -4.84 16.24
C LEU A 129 -6.40 -5.15 15.68
N SER A 130 -6.83 -6.40 15.78
CA SER A 130 -8.13 -6.85 15.26
C SER A 130 -9.34 -6.25 15.99
N PHE A 131 -9.15 -5.80 17.22
CA PHE A 131 -10.23 -5.27 18.08
C PHE A 131 -10.27 -3.73 18.15
N ALA A 132 -9.27 -3.02 17.63
CA ALA A 132 -9.15 -1.57 17.73
C ALA A 132 -8.79 -0.92 16.40
N GLY A 133 -9.17 0.35 16.22
CA GLY A 133 -8.90 1.13 15.01
C GLY A 133 -10.12 1.23 14.08
N PRO A 134 -10.01 2.02 13.01
CA PRO A 134 -11.11 2.28 12.08
C PRO A 134 -11.70 0.99 11.51
N LYS A 135 -13.00 0.82 11.67
CA LYS A 135 -13.75 -0.33 11.15
C LYS A 135 -14.16 -0.05 9.70
N ARG A 136 -14.18 -1.11 8.90
CA ARG A 136 -14.75 -1.07 7.54
C ARG A 136 -16.26 -0.82 7.63
N HIS A 137 -16.76 0.11 6.83
CA HIS A 137 -18.21 0.42 6.78
C HIS A 137 -18.98 -0.59 5.92
N GLN A 138 -18.33 -1.19 4.93
CA GLN A 138 -18.96 -2.06 3.95
C GLN A 138 -18.05 -3.26 3.67
N ALA A 139 -18.65 -4.42 3.46
CA ALA A 139 -17.92 -5.62 3.03
C ALA A 139 -17.21 -5.38 1.68
N PRO A 140 -16.08 -6.06 1.40
CA PRO A 140 -15.48 -6.03 0.08
C PRO A 140 -16.46 -6.51 -1.01
N GLY A 141 -16.49 -5.81 -2.15
CA GLY A 141 -17.37 -6.15 -3.27
C GLY A 141 -17.10 -7.55 -3.86
N VAL A 142 -15.86 -8.04 -3.74
CA VAL A 142 -15.47 -9.44 -4.01
C VAL A 142 -14.70 -9.90 -2.78
N ALA A 143 -15.06 -11.04 -2.20
CA ALA A 143 -14.34 -11.57 -1.05
C ALA A 143 -12.96 -12.09 -1.45
N LEU A 144 -11.99 -12.06 -0.53
CA LEU A 144 -10.61 -12.50 -0.81
C LEU A 144 -10.54 -13.94 -1.35
N LYS A 145 -11.38 -14.82 -0.83
CA LYS A 145 -11.48 -16.24 -1.25
C LYS A 145 -12.08 -16.42 -2.66
N ASP A 146 -12.83 -15.43 -3.13
CA ASP A 146 -13.55 -15.45 -4.41
C ASP A 146 -12.78 -14.69 -5.51
N LEU A 147 -11.54 -14.25 -5.21
CA LEU A 147 -10.66 -13.66 -6.22
C LEU A 147 -10.13 -14.74 -7.19
N PRO A 148 -9.93 -14.39 -8.47
CA PRO A 148 -9.14 -15.22 -9.36
C PRO A 148 -7.68 -15.26 -8.87
N ARG A 149 -6.86 -16.16 -9.42
CA ARG A 149 -5.41 -16.12 -9.15
C ARG A 149 -4.85 -14.74 -9.50
N ILE A 150 -4.15 -14.15 -8.55
CA ILE A 150 -3.52 -12.84 -8.70
C ILE A 150 -2.07 -13.01 -9.15
N ASP A 151 -1.68 -12.35 -10.22
CA ASP A 151 -0.33 -12.39 -10.76
C ASP A 151 0.56 -11.31 -10.20
N VAL A 152 0.00 -10.12 -9.95
CA VAL A 152 0.73 -8.94 -9.44
C VAL A 152 -0.09 -8.27 -8.36
N VAL A 153 0.56 -7.90 -7.27
CA VAL A 153 0.02 -7.01 -6.24
C VAL A 153 0.78 -5.70 -6.27
N LEU A 154 0.07 -4.59 -6.40
CA LEU A 154 0.63 -3.24 -6.32
C LEU A 154 0.30 -2.63 -4.97
N ILE A 155 1.31 -2.17 -4.24
CA ILE A 155 1.18 -1.53 -2.94
C ILE A 155 1.58 -0.06 -3.07
N SER A 156 0.68 0.85 -2.73
CA SER A 156 0.92 2.29 -2.86
C SER A 156 1.76 2.85 -1.72
N HIS A 157 1.46 2.47 -0.47
CA HIS A 157 2.17 2.94 0.72
C HIS A 157 1.88 2.04 1.95
N SER A 158 2.45 2.41 3.10
CA SER A 158 2.50 1.55 4.30
C SER A 158 1.38 1.80 5.33
N HIS A 159 0.34 2.57 5.03
CA HIS A 159 -0.80 2.69 5.95
C HIS A 159 -1.61 1.40 6.02
N TYR A 160 -2.27 1.15 7.17
CA TYR A 160 -2.99 -0.11 7.42
C TYR A 160 -4.23 -0.31 6.56
N ASP A 161 -4.78 0.74 5.99
CA ASP A 161 -5.88 0.71 5.00
C ASP A 161 -5.39 0.44 3.57
N HIS A 162 -4.07 0.29 3.37
CA HIS A 162 -3.42 -0.06 2.09
C HIS A 162 -2.49 -1.27 2.19
N LEU A 163 -1.99 -1.58 3.39
CA LEU A 163 -1.00 -2.64 3.62
C LEU A 163 -1.49 -3.61 4.71
N SER A 164 -2.25 -4.64 4.30
CA SER A 164 -2.73 -5.70 5.20
C SER A 164 -1.79 -6.90 5.18
N LYS A 165 -1.27 -7.25 6.36
CA LYS A 165 -0.44 -8.45 6.55
C LYS A 165 -1.21 -9.73 6.29
N ALA A 166 -2.47 -9.81 6.75
CA ALA A 166 -3.29 -11.02 6.63
C ALA A 166 -3.67 -11.25 5.16
N SER A 167 -4.19 -10.23 4.48
CA SER A 167 -4.56 -10.30 3.06
C SER A 167 -3.36 -10.68 2.18
N LEU A 168 -2.21 -10.05 2.40
CA LEU A 168 -0.99 -10.32 1.63
C LEU A 168 -0.46 -11.74 1.85
N ARG A 169 -0.52 -12.27 3.08
CA ARG A 169 -0.13 -13.66 3.36
C ARG A 169 -1.03 -14.66 2.64
N THR A 170 -2.33 -14.43 2.66
CA THR A 170 -3.30 -15.28 1.96
C THR A 170 -3.03 -15.28 0.46
N LEU A 171 -2.82 -14.10 -0.14
CA LEU A 171 -2.48 -13.97 -1.56
C LEU A 171 -1.13 -14.63 -1.89
N TYR A 172 -0.13 -14.49 -1.02
CA TYR A 172 1.18 -15.08 -1.24
C TYR A 172 1.15 -16.61 -1.20
N ALA A 173 0.22 -17.19 -0.42
CA ALA A 173 -0.01 -18.63 -0.30
C ALA A 173 -1.06 -19.19 -1.29
N GLN A 174 -1.55 -18.39 -2.24
CA GLN A 174 -2.60 -18.81 -3.19
C GLN A 174 -2.19 -20.00 -4.05
N ALA A 175 -3.15 -20.78 -4.51
CA ALA A 175 -2.93 -21.84 -5.49
C ALA A 175 -2.36 -21.28 -6.82
N GLY A 176 -1.47 -22.02 -7.46
CA GLY A 176 -0.82 -21.59 -8.70
C GLY A 176 0.39 -20.68 -8.51
N GLY A 177 0.85 -20.51 -7.25
CA GLY A 177 2.06 -19.81 -6.86
C GLY A 177 1.85 -18.34 -6.47
N PRO A 178 2.84 -17.76 -5.77
CA PRO A 178 2.73 -16.42 -5.21
C PRO A 178 2.72 -15.34 -6.28
N PRO A 179 2.01 -14.22 -6.05
CA PRO A 179 2.04 -13.05 -6.93
C PRO A 179 3.40 -12.34 -6.86
N LEU A 180 3.70 -11.53 -7.86
CA LEU A 180 4.75 -10.52 -7.78
C LEU A 180 4.26 -9.38 -6.91
N LEU A 181 4.98 -9.07 -5.84
CA LEU A 181 4.68 -7.94 -4.96
C LEU A 181 5.49 -6.72 -5.42
N VAL A 182 4.82 -5.67 -5.83
CA VAL A 182 5.44 -4.40 -6.25
C VAL A 182 5.09 -3.34 -5.21
N ALA A 183 6.11 -2.75 -4.61
CA ALA A 183 5.94 -1.83 -3.49
C ALA A 183 6.92 -0.65 -3.55
N PRO A 184 6.67 0.45 -2.82
CA PRO A 184 7.64 1.52 -2.66
C PRO A 184 8.92 1.03 -1.97
N LEU A 185 10.01 1.72 -2.24
CA LEU A 185 11.30 1.48 -1.61
C LEU A 185 11.16 1.54 -0.07
N GLY A 186 11.71 0.55 0.64
CA GLY A 186 11.61 0.40 2.09
C GLY A 186 10.43 -0.49 2.56
N VAL A 187 9.34 -0.56 1.81
CA VAL A 187 8.21 -1.48 2.12
C VAL A 187 8.59 -2.94 1.84
N ASP A 188 9.50 -3.19 0.92
CA ASP A 188 10.03 -4.51 0.60
C ASP A 188 10.69 -5.22 1.79
N ILE A 189 11.35 -4.48 2.70
CA ILE A 189 11.91 -5.03 3.94
C ILE A 189 10.78 -5.56 4.82
N TRP A 190 9.71 -4.78 4.95
CA TRP A 190 8.53 -5.18 5.72
C TRP A 190 7.83 -6.39 5.11
N LEU A 191 7.69 -6.42 3.78
CA LEU A 191 7.11 -7.55 3.04
C LEU A 191 7.93 -8.82 3.26
N ALA A 192 9.25 -8.75 3.11
CA ALA A 192 10.14 -9.88 3.33
C ALA A 192 9.97 -10.45 4.74
N LYS A 193 9.97 -9.60 5.76
CA LYS A 193 9.83 -10.02 7.16
C LYS A 193 8.44 -10.55 7.49
N ASN A 194 7.37 -9.93 6.98
CA ASN A 194 6.02 -10.15 7.47
C ASN A 194 5.15 -11.03 6.56
N VAL A 195 5.50 -11.16 5.28
CA VAL A 195 4.67 -11.84 4.27
C VAL A 195 5.38 -13.07 3.70
N THR A 196 6.62 -12.90 3.22
CA THR A 196 7.29 -13.94 2.42
C THR A 196 8.25 -14.83 3.20
N GLY A 197 8.38 -14.62 4.52
CA GLY A 197 9.30 -15.42 5.35
C GLY A 197 10.78 -15.20 5.04
N GLY A 198 11.14 -14.05 4.48
CA GLY A 198 12.51 -13.70 4.10
C GLY A 198 12.80 -13.85 2.60
N ASP A 199 11.96 -14.56 1.86
CA ASP A 199 12.12 -14.68 0.40
C ASP A 199 11.83 -13.35 -0.28
N ARG A 200 12.78 -12.85 -1.06
CA ARG A 200 12.66 -11.59 -1.81
C ARG A 200 12.54 -11.81 -3.32
N SER A 201 12.54 -13.04 -3.78
CA SER A 201 12.52 -13.37 -5.21
C SER A 201 11.26 -12.88 -5.95
N ARG A 202 10.17 -12.67 -5.20
CA ARG A 202 8.89 -12.17 -5.70
C ARG A 202 8.57 -10.76 -5.20
N ILE A 203 9.54 -10.01 -4.72
CA ILE A 203 9.37 -8.62 -4.29
C ILE A 203 10.16 -7.71 -5.21
N VAL A 204 9.49 -6.71 -5.76
CA VAL A 204 10.11 -5.62 -6.52
C VAL A 204 9.82 -4.31 -5.80
N SER A 205 10.88 -3.61 -5.40
CA SER A 205 10.75 -2.28 -4.84
C SER A 205 11.13 -1.22 -5.88
N SER A 206 10.39 -0.12 -5.87
CA SER A 206 10.54 0.95 -6.84
C SER A 206 10.23 2.31 -6.24
N ILE A 207 10.74 3.34 -6.87
CA ILE A 207 10.36 4.72 -6.58
C ILE A 207 9.55 5.26 -7.76
N GLY A 208 8.64 6.22 -7.48
CA GLY A 208 7.76 6.79 -8.50
C GLY A 208 8.51 7.29 -9.73
N GLY A 209 7.99 6.94 -10.90
CA GLY A 209 8.59 7.24 -12.21
C GLY A 209 9.53 6.17 -12.76
N THR A 210 9.84 5.12 -12.01
CA THR A 210 10.62 3.98 -12.49
C THR A 210 9.76 3.08 -13.38
N ARG A 211 10.30 2.66 -14.50
CA ARG A 211 9.69 1.64 -15.35
C ARG A 211 10.14 0.27 -14.88
N LEU A 212 9.20 -0.58 -14.57
CA LEU A 212 9.45 -2.00 -14.30
C LEU A 212 9.13 -2.79 -15.55
N SER A 213 10.08 -3.63 -15.99
CA SER A 213 9.88 -4.55 -17.08
C SER A 213 10.00 -5.97 -16.55
N THR A 214 8.93 -6.75 -16.68
CA THR A 214 8.95 -8.19 -16.47
C THR A 214 8.93 -8.87 -17.83
N ARG A 215 9.37 -10.12 -17.94
CA ARG A 215 9.32 -10.87 -19.21
C ARG A 215 7.91 -11.01 -19.78
N ALA A 216 6.86 -10.72 -18.99
CA ALA A 216 5.46 -10.83 -19.40
C ALA A 216 4.77 -9.49 -19.65
N SER A 217 5.22 -8.39 -19.05
CA SER A 217 4.56 -7.08 -19.18
C SER A 217 5.47 -5.96 -18.69
N SER A 218 5.46 -4.83 -19.36
CA SER A 218 6.10 -3.61 -18.86
C SER A 218 5.06 -2.81 -18.06
N CYS A 219 5.29 -2.62 -16.76
CA CYS A 219 4.50 -1.72 -15.93
C CYS A 219 5.29 -0.45 -15.68
N THR A 220 4.73 0.69 -16.02
CA THR A 220 5.31 2.00 -15.69
C THR A 220 4.60 2.52 -14.44
N CYS A 221 5.32 2.66 -13.34
CA CYS A 221 4.80 3.33 -12.17
C CYS A 221 4.39 4.76 -12.55
N CYS A 222 3.10 5.04 -12.58
CA CYS A 222 2.60 6.38 -12.86
C CYS A 222 3.15 7.37 -11.84
N ARG A 223 3.71 8.44 -12.33
CA ARG A 223 4.19 9.56 -11.51
C ARG A 223 2.97 10.20 -10.84
N CYS A 224 2.78 9.96 -9.55
CA CYS A 224 1.76 10.63 -8.78
C CYS A 224 2.21 12.07 -8.52
N THR A 225 1.87 12.99 -9.41
CA THR A 225 1.95 14.43 -9.13
C THR A 225 0.61 14.86 -8.55
N THR A 226 0.60 15.17 -7.26
CA THR A 226 -0.52 15.84 -6.63
C THR A 226 -0.87 17.10 -7.41
N GLY A 227 -2.03 17.11 -8.06
CA GLY A 227 -2.68 18.37 -8.42
C GLY A 227 -2.92 18.72 -9.88
N ARG A 228 -2.57 17.90 -10.89
CA ARG A 228 -3.05 18.14 -12.27
C ARG A 228 -3.31 16.84 -13.02
N ARG A 229 -4.43 16.80 -13.75
CA ARG A 229 -4.85 15.67 -14.60
C ARG A 229 -3.70 15.21 -15.50
N ALA A 230 -3.17 14.02 -15.26
CA ALA A 230 -2.25 13.37 -16.16
C ALA A 230 -3.03 12.90 -17.41
N ARG A 231 -2.73 13.44 -18.58
CA ARG A 231 -3.16 12.83 -19.84
C ARG A 231 -2.26 11.63 -20.08
N CYS A 232 -2.83 10.43 -20.08
CA CYS A 232 -2.18 9.26 -20.63
C CYS A 232 -2.04 9.45 -22.16
N GLY A 233 -0.84 9.75 -22.61
CA GLY A 233 -0.53 9.73 -24.03
C GLY A 233 -0.38 8.28 -24.51
N THR A 234 -1.23 7.85 -25.43
CA THR A 234 -1.14 6.57 -26.13
C THR A 234 0.11 6.59 -27.04
N ALA A 235 1.20 5.98 -26.59
CA ALA A 235 2.32 5.66 -27.44
C ALA A 235 2.28 4.16 -27.76
N THR A 236 1.56 3.80 -28.82
CA THR A 236 1.67 2.49 -29.47
C THR A 236 3.02 2.39 -30.14
N ARG A 237 3.98 1.69 -29.55
CA ARG A 237 5.12 1.15 -30.29
C ARG A 237 4.98 -0.36 -30.39
N ARG A 238 4.87 -0.85 -31.62
CA ARG A 238 4.91 -2.28 -31.98
C ARG A 238 6.23 -2.88 -31.46
N CYS A 239 6.13 -3.92 -30.65
CA CYS A 239 7.27 -4.79 -30.39
C CYS A 239 7.51 -5.66 -31.63
N GLY A 240 8.59 -5.33 -32.35
CA GLY A 240 9.09 -6.21 -33.38
C GLY A 240 9.69 -7.46 -32.74
N ALA A 241 9.26 -8.63 -33.21
CA ALA A 241 9.90 -9.90 -32.93
C ALA A 241 11.32 -9.88 -33.51
N GLY A 242 12.29 -10.13 -32.67
CA GLY A 242 13.69 -10.40 -33.04
C GLY A 242 14.16 -11.61 -32.27
N LEU A 243 14.03 -12.76 -32.91
CA LEU A 243 14.75 -13.98 -32.59
C LEU A 243 16.24 -13.77 -32.97
N ARG A 244 17.14 -13.88 -32.02
CA ARG A 244 18.41 -14.66 -32.12
C ARG A 244 18.99 -14.81 -30.72
#